data_50ffc1e458924a7f8b7814c5c5c4ef5f
#
_entry.id   50ffc1e458924a7f8b7814c5c5c4ef5f
#
_cell.length_a   1.000
_cell.length_b   1.000
_cell.length_c   1.000
_cell.angle_alpha   90.00
_cell.angle_beta   90.00
_cell.angle_gamma   90.00
#
_symmetry.space_group_name_H-M   'P 1'
#
loop_
_entity.id
_entity.type
_entity.pdbx_description
1 polymer ?
#
loop_
_entity_poly.entity_id
_entity_poly.type
_entity_poly.pdbx_seq_one_letter_code
_entity_poly.pdbx_strand_id
1 'polypeptide(L)'
;MQNLALISLFSPFVAFLFASCFALSEKKQFVGIICSLLIALSAFCSLYLFFCNEAFNVSLFEWFAGVNFGFDIDAISLTMMSVVGIVATCVHFYSIFYMAHDEGFNKFFAYLGLFVFSMLFLVMSDNFLGLFVGWEGVGLCSWLLIGFWYKNDTYSFAANEAFIMNRIADLGMLLGIFWLYLQAGTLKYDEVFSMAQSLDHNALILIATCLFIGAMGKSAQFPFHTWLADAMAGPTPVSALIHAATMVTAGVYLVIRASTLYDLVPEVSYIIALLGAFVAIFAASMALVARDLKRIIAYSTLSQLGYMFVAAGLGAYGIALFHLATHAFFKSLLFLGAGNVMHAMNDKLDIKKMGGLFKPLKFTAILMCIGSLALAGIYPFAGFFSKDLILGYSFISFHHGIFLVLLIAAFLTAFYSFRLLMLVFFTPARHDEHPHEASKIALLAMSPLMVLAIIAGFFEHSFFEYLSTKLVFIDAQNQIVMICASVAAILGVILAIFAYKNSWFKESIEENKIHKLLSNDYFIPRFYHQFIVSKYESLCAILKHCDLYIFDRIVEKIALYSQIISQKMIMPNSLNLMLRFLVAAFVILLILVWMV
;
A
#
# COMPACT_ATOMS: atom_id res chain seq x y z
N MET A 1 4.66 0.05 -30.28
CA MET A 1 3.93 -0.02 -29.01
C MET A 1 4.59 -0.97 -28.02
N GLN A 2 4.84 -2.26 -28.35
CA GLN A 2 5.44 -3.25 -27.44
C GLN A 2 6.76 -2.78 -26.81
N ASN A 3 7.68 -2.23 -27.60
CA ASN A 3 8.95 -1.71 -27.07
C ASN A 3 8.76 -0.57 -26.05
N LEU A 4 7.76 0.28 -26.23
CA LEU A 4 7.47 1.37 -25.29
C LEU A 4 6.93 0.82 -23.96
N ALA A 5 6.08 -0.22 -23.99
CA ALA A 5 5.63 -0.89 -22.78
C ALA A 5 6.79 -1.55 -22.03
N LEU A 6 7.71 -2.20 -22.72
CA LEU A 6 8.90 -2.78 -22.11
C LEU A 6 9.85 -1.71 -21.57
N ILE A 7 10.04 -0.59 -22.27
CA ILE A 7 10.82 0.55 -21.76
C ILE A 7 10.17 1.11 -20.50
N SER A 8 8.84 1.29 -20.51
CA SER A 8 8.11 1.75 -19.32
C SER A 8 8.35 0.83 -18.13
N LEU A 9 8.28 -0.49 -18.31
CA LEU A 9 8.47 -1.48 -17.26
C LEU A 9 9.93 -1.53 -16.77
N PHE A 10 10.89 -1.62 -17.70
CA PHE A 10 12.28 -1.91 -17.33
C PHE A 10 13.11 -0.66 -16.96
N SER A 11 12.70 0.56 -17.33
CA SER A 11 13.45 1.76 -16.91
C SER A 11 13.54 1.92 -15.39
N PRO A 12 12.48 1.65 -14.55
CA PRO A 12 12.62 1.63 -13.10
C PRO A 12 13.54 0.53 -12.58
N PHE A 13 13.57 -0.62 -13.23
CA PHE A 13 14.51 -1.69 -12.88
C PHE A 13 15.96 -1.29 -13.17
N VAL A 14 16.21 -0.62 -14.30
CA VAL A 14 17.53 -0.04 -14.60
C VAL A 14 17.90 1.02 -13.57
N ALA A 15 16.96 1.85 -13.10
CA ALA A 15 17.20 2.80 -12.02
C ALA A 15 17.61 2.11 -10.71
N PHE A 16 16.93 0.99 -10.36
CA PHE A 16 17.30 0.15 -9.22
C PHE A 16 18.74 -0.38 -9.34
N LEU A 17 19.09 -1.00 -10.48
CA LEU A 17 20.42 -1.54 -10.70
C LEU A 17 21.49 -0.43 -10.66
N PHE A 18 21.24 0.70 -11.32
CA PHE A 18 22.13 1.83 -11.33
C PHE A 18 22.38 2.36 -9.91
N ALA A 19 21.34 2.66 -9.16
CA ALA A 19 21.47 3.14 -7.78
C ALA A 19 22.17 2.12 -6.87
N SER A 20 21.92 0.82 -7.08
CA SER A 20 22.56 -0.27 -6.32
C SER A 20 24.08 -0.34 -6.61
N CYS A 21 24.51 -0.15 -7.85
CA CYS A 21 25.93 -0.08 -8.21
C CYS A 21 26.66 1.10 -7.52
N PHE A 22 25.93 2.16 -7.22
CA PHE A 22 26.45 3.35 -6.53
C PHE A 22 26.10 3.40 -5.05
N ALA A 23 25.63 2.31 -4.42
CA ALA A 23 25.11 2.30 -3.05
C ALA A 23 26.08 2.87 -2.00
N LEU A 24 27.37 2.68 -2.17
CA LEU A 24 28.44 3.18 -1.29
C LEU A 24 29.13 4.45 -1.80
N SER A 25 28.65 5.05 -2.88
CA SER A 25 29.24 6.23 -3.50
C SER A 25 28.73 7.52 -2.86
N GLU A 26 29.59 8.52 -2.75
CA GLU A 26 29.21 9.86 -2.31
C GLU A 26 28.48 10.70 -3.37
N LYS A 27 28.32 10.18 -4.61
CA LYS A 27 27.69 10.88 -5.74
C LYS A 27 26.16 10.93 -5.63
N LYS A 28 25.61 11.34 -4.49
CA LYS A 28 24.18 11.33 -4.18
C LYS A 28 23.32 12.05 -5.24
N GLN A 29 23.60 13.33 -5.51
CA GLN A 29 22.79 14.12 -6.44
C GLN A 29 22.78 13.55 -7.86
N PHE A 30 23.93 13.07 -8.34
CA PHE A 30 24.04 12.45 -9.66
C PHE A 30 23.16 11.20 -9.76
N VAL A 31 23.22 10.32 -8.76
CA VAL A 31 22.38 9.11 -8.70
C VAL A 31 20.90 9.48 -8.65
N GLY A 32 20.52 10.42 -7.77
CA GLY A 32 19.14 10.89 -7.65
C GLY A 32 18.57 11.43 -8.95
N ILE A 33 19.35 12.24 -9.68
CA ILE A 33 18.92 12.82 -10.98
C ILE A 33 18.75 11.73 -12.03
N ILE A 34 19.72 10.82 -12.20
CA ILE A 34 19.63 9.75 -13.21
C ILE A 34 18.44 8.83 -12.92
N CYS A 35 18.27 8.40 -11.66
CA CYS A 35 17.12 7.57 -11.29
C CYS A 35 15.79 8.29 -11.56
N SER A 36 15.68 9.57 -11.20
CA SER A 36 14.47 10.35 -11.45
C SER A 36 14.17 10.50 -12.95
N LEU A 37 15.19 10.67 -13.79
CA LEU A 37 15.04 10.73 -15.25
C LEU A 37 14.60 9.38 -15.84
N LEU A 38 15.11 8.25 -15.33
CA LEU A 38 14.68 6.93 -15.76
C LEU A 38 13.21 6.65 -15.39
N ILE A 39 12.77 7.09 -14.20
CA ILE A 39 11.35 7.01 -13.82
C ILE A 39 10.50 7.96 -14.66
N ALA A 40 10.97 9.16 -14.96
CA ALA A 40 10.28 10.09 -15.86
C ALA A 40 10.16 9.52 -17.30
N LEU A 41 11.16 8.80 -17.78
CA LEU A 41 11.10 8.08 -19.06
C LEU A 41 10.01 6.99 -19.03
N SER A 42 9.95 6.21 -17.94
CA SER A 42 8.88 5.23 -17.73
C SER A 42 7.50 5.88 -17.79
N ALA A 43 7.32 6.98 -17.06
CA ALA A 43 6.06 7.74 -17.03
C ALA A 43 5.71 8.30 -18.40
N PHE A 44 6.66 8.83 -19.14
CA PHE A 44 6.47 9.36 -20.49
C PHE A 44 5.98 8.25 -21.44
N CYS A 45 6.62 7.08 -21.42
CA CYS A 45 6.19 5.93 -22.23
C CYS A 45 4.78 5.48 -21.86
N SER A 46 4.46 5.41 -20.56
CA SER A 46 3.12 5.06 -20.08
C SER A 46 2.05 6.04 -20.56
N LEU A 47 2.32 7.34 -20.43
CA LEU A 47 1.40 8.40 -20.88
C LEU A 47 1.23 8.39 -22.40
N TYR A 48 2.30 8.20 -23.16
CA TYR A 48 2.21 8.09 -24.61
C TYR A 48 1.30 6.94 -25.01
N LEU A 49 1.48 5.75 -24.40
CA LEU A 49 0.62 4.59 -24.65
C LEU A 49 -0.83 4.85 -24.23
N PHE A 50 -1.05 5.54 -23.11
CA PHE A 50 -2.38 5.93 -22.65
C PHE A 50 -3.11 6.79 -23.68
N PHE A 51 -2.44 7.79 -24.26
CA PHE A 51 -3.07 8.65 -25.28
C PHE A 51 -3.25 7.95 -26.63
N CYS A 52 -2.45 6.93 -26.95
CA CYS A 52 -2.68 6.11 -28.16
C CYS A 52 -3.89 5.18 -28.01
N ASN A 53 -4.25 4.78 -26.81
CA ASN A 53 -5.40 3.90 -26.48
C ASN A 53 -5.46 2.62 -27.32
N GLU A 54 -4.33 1.99 -27.58
CA GLU A 54 -4.26 0.71 -28.31
C GLU A 54 -4.03 -0.42 -27.30
N ALA A 55 -4.94 -1.39 -27.30
CA ALA A 55 -4.78 -2.60 -26.52
C ALA A 55 -3.92 -3.63 -27.28
N PHE A 56 -2.94 -4.25 -26.60
CA PHE A 56 -2.09 -5.29 -27.16
C PHE A 56 -1.49 -6.17 -26.07
N ASN A 57 -1.16 -7.39 -26.43
CA ASN A 57 -0.50 -8.35 -25.55
C ASN A 57 0.97 -8.48 -25.94
N VAL A 58 1.84 -8.64 -24.92
CA VAL A 58 3.26 -8.93 -25.07
C VAL A 58 3.56 -10.25 -24.39
N SER A 59 3.90 -11.30 -25.14
CA SER A 59 4.39 -12.55 -24.58
C SER A 59 5.90 -12.62 -24.75
N LEU A 60 6.65 -12.86 -23.67
CA LEU A 60 8.11 -12.95 -23.70
C LEU A 60 8.56 -14.42 -23.81
N PHE A 61 8.09 -15.30 -22.93
CA PHE A 61 8.40 -16.73 -22.93
C PHE A 61 7.36 -17.50 -22.10
N GLU A 62 7.27 -18.78 -22.32
CA GLU A 62 6.51 -19.68 -21.46
C GLU A 62 7.32 -19.97 -20.19
N TRP A 63 6.70 -19.75 -19.02
CA TRP A 63 7.37 -19.92 -17.73
C TRP A 63 7.28 -21.38 -17.27
N PHE A 64 6.05 -21.88 -17.09
CA PHE A 64 5.80 -23.30 -16.79
C PHE A 64 4.33 -23.67 -17.07
N ALA A 65 4.08 -24.91 -17.42
CA ALA A 65 2.75 -25.51 -17.48
C ALA A 65 1.68 -24.66 -18.21
N GLY A 66 2.05 -24.03 -19.33
CA GLY A 66 1.13 -23.19 -20.12
C GLY A 66 0.96 -21.76 -19.59
N VAL A 67 1.63 -21.40 -18.49
CA VAL A 67 1.62 -20.00 -17.99
C VAL A 67 2.73 -19.21 -18.68
N ASN A 68 2.34 -18.22 -19.45
CA ASN A 68 3.26 -17.31 -20.13
C ASN A 68 3.73 -16.20 -19.20
N PHE A 69 4.99 -15.81 -19.36
CA PHE A 69 5.49 -14.55 -18.84
C PHE A 69 5.13 -13.45 -19.84
N GLY A 70 3.99 -12.81 -19.62
CA GLY A 70 3.41 -11.88 -20.56
C GLY A 70 2.76 -10.68 -19.88
N PHE A 71 2.39 -9.70 -20.71
CA PHE A 71 1.78 -8.45 -20.30
C PHE A 71 0.54 -8.14 -21.13
N ASP A 72 -0.54 -7.76 -20.47
CA ASP A 72 -1.79 -7.30 -21.08
C ASP A 72 -1.89 -5.77 -20.93
N ILE A 73 -1.73 -5.09 -22.04
CA ILE A 73 -1.75 -3.62 -22.11
C ILE A 73 -3.13 -3.20 -22.63
N ASP A 74 -3.99 -2.86 -21.70
CA ASP A 74 -5.37 -2.43 -21.97
C ASP A 74 -5.70 -1.11 -21.24
N ALA A 75 -6.91 -0.61 -21.36
CA ALA A 75 -7.32 0.65 -20.76
C ALA A 75 -7.17 0.69 -19.23
N ILE A 76 -7.34 -0.45 -18.55
CA ILE A 76 -7.19 -0.56 -17.09
C ILE A 76 -5.70 -0.48 -16.70
N SER A 77 -4.84 -1.30 -17.35
CA SER A 77 -3.40 -1.29 -17.09
C SER A 77 -2.76 0.04 -17.48
N LEU A 78 -3.12 0.63 -18.62
CA LEU A 78 -2.61 1.92 -19.09
C LEU A 78 -2.98 3.07 -18.13
N THR A 79 -4.19 3.05 -17.58
CA THR A 79 -4.59 4.01 -16.54
C THR A 79 -3.67 3.89 -15.31
N MET A 80 -3.46 2.68 -14.81
CA MET A 80 -2.62 2.47 -13.64
C MET A 80 -1.15 2.77 -13.91
N MET A 81 -0.61 2.37 -15.06
CA MET A 81 0.76 2.69 -15.49
C MET A 81 0.99 4.21 -15.50
N SER A 82 0.03 4.97 -16.04
CA SER A 82 0.11 6.43 -16.11
C SER A 82 0.06 7.09 -14.72
N VAL A 83 -0.88 6.66 -13.87
CA VAL A 83 -1.02 7.18 -12.50
C VAL A 83 0.23 6.88 -11.67
N VAL A 84 0.71 5.63 -11.71
CA VAL A 84 1.94 5.20 -11.01
C VAL A 84 3.15 6.00 -11.52
N GLY A 85 3.29 6.13 -12.85
CA GLY A 85 4.40 6.85 -13.47
C GLY A 85 4.46 8.33 -13.07
N ILE A 86 3.32 9.04 -13.12
CA ILE A 86 3.25 10.46 -12.73
C ILE A 86 3.64 10.63 -11.25
N VAL A 87 2.98 9.88 -10.37
CA VAL A 87 3.24 9.99 -8.92
C VAL A 87 4.68 9.61 -8.59
N ALA A 88 5.18 8.49 -9.14
CA ALA A 88 6.55 8.05 -8.91
C ALA A 88 7.58 9.08 -9.39
N THR A 89 7.36 9.71 -10.52
CA THR A 89 8.24 10.78 -11.03
C THR A 89 8.29 11.97 -10.06
N CYS A 90 7.13 12.46 -9.61
CA CYS A 90 7.06 13.55 -8.65
C CYS A 90 7.75 13.18 -7.33
N VAL A 91 7.53 11.96 -6.83
CA VAL A 91 8.16 11.47 -5.59
C VAL A 91 9.67 11.34 -5.74
N HIS A 92 10.20 10.86 -6.87
CA HIS A 92 11.65 10.74 -7.08
C HIS A 92 12.32 12.11 -7.10
N PHE A 93 11.80 13.08 -7.86
CA PHE A 93 12.36 14.44 -7.86
C PHE A 93 12.27 15.11 -6.49
N TYR A 94 11.16 14.93 -5.77
CA TYR A 94 11.01 15.42 -4.40
C TYR A 94 12.05 14.79 -3.45
N SER A 95 12.31 13.50 -3.60
CA SER A 95 13.23 12.74 -2.75
C SER A 95 14.68 13.21 -2.86
N ILE A 96 15.09 13.83 -3.97
CA ILE A 96 16.44 14.44 -4.11
C ILE A 96 16.66 15.50 -3.03
N PHE A 97 15.62 16.27 -2.72
CA PHE A 97 15.66 17.27 -1.65
C PHE A 97 15.51 16.61 -0.27
N TYR A 98 14.47 15.78 -0.10
CA TYR A 98 14.09 15.24 1.20
C TYR A 98 15.19 14.35 1.82
N MET A 99 15.85 13.53 1.02
CA MET A 99 16.89 12.60 1.46
C MET A 99 18.32 13.14 1.31
N ALA A 100 18.51 14.42 0.96
CA ALA A 100 19.83 14.98 0.61
C ALA A 100 20.91 14.75 1.66
N HIS A 101 20.54 14.79 2.93
CA HIS A 101 21.47 14.65 4.06
C HIS A 101 21.57 13.20 4.60
N ASP A 102 20.74 12.28 4.11
CA ASP A 102 20.75 10.89 4.58
C ASP A 102 21.93 10.10 4.01
N GLU A 103 22.58 9.29 4.84
CA GLU A 103 23.70 8.43 4.42
C GLU A 103 23.26 7.36 3.43
N GLY A 104 22.03 6.85 3.58
CA GLY A 104 21.43 5.83 2.74
C GLY A 104 20.80 6.32 1.45
N PHE A 105 21.08 7.57 1.00
CA PHE A 105 20.46 8.19 -0.16
C PHE A 105 20.39 7.28 -1.40
N ASN A 106 21.52 6.73 -1.83
CA ASN A 106 21.59 5.91 -3.04
C ASN A 106 20.80 4.60 -2.88
N LYS A 107 20.87 3.98 -1.69
CA LYS A 107 20.10 2.79 -1.33
C LYS A 107 18.60 3.08 -1.34
N PHE A 108 18.18 4.26 -0.88
CA PHE A 108 16.80 4.71 -0.93
C PHE A 108 16.26 4.78 -2.36
N PHE A 109 17.02 5.39 -3.28
CA PHE A 109 16.65 5.46 -4.70
C PHE A 109 16.61 4.08 -5.37
N ALA A 110 17.49 3.16 -4.97
CA ALA A 110 17.42 1.77 -5.44
C ALA A 110 16.09 1.12 -5.03
N TYR A 111 15.72 1.21 -3.77
CA TYR A 111 14.47 0.62 -3.28
C TYR A 111 13.22 1.27 -3.91
N LEU A 112 13.22 2.59 -4.12
CA LEU A 112 12.14 3.27 -4.83
C LEU A 112 12.01 2.78 -6.27
N GLY A 113 13.12 2.64 -7.00
CA GLY A 113 13.13 2.14 -8.38
C GLY A 113 12.57 0.71 -8.48
N LEU A 114 13.01 -0.18 -7.56
CA LEU A 114 12.50 -1.56 -7.49
C LEU A 114 11.00 -1.59 -7.17
N PHE A 115 10.54 -0.69 -6.30
CA PHE A 115 9.13 -0.57 -5.93
C PHE A 115 8.25 -0.17 -7.13
N VAL A 116 8.67 0.81 -7.91
CA VAL A 116 7.97 1.24 -9.13
C VAL A 116 7.96 0.13 -10.17
N PHE A 117 9.09 -0.55 -10.38
CA PHE A 117 9.17 -1.73 -11.27
C PHE A 117 8.17 -2.80 -10.85
N SER A 118 8.15 -3.17 -9.57
CA SER A 118 7.25 -4.21 -9.05
C SER A 118 5.78 -3.84 -9.24
N MET A 119 5.43 -2.56 -9.06
CA MET A 119 4.06 -2.08 -9.24
C MET A 119 3.66 -2.08 -10.72
N LEU A 120 4.53 -1.64 -11.62
CA LEU A 120 4.27 -1.71 -13.07
C LEU A 120 4.16 -3.16 -13.53
N PHE A 121 5.02 -4.04 -13.04
CA PHE A 121 4.94 -5.48 -13.32
C PHE A 121 3.58 -6.06 -12.90
N LEU A 122 3.10 -5.69 -11.70
CA LEU A 122 1.79 -6.10 -11.18
C LEU A 122 0.66 -5.69 -12.13
N VAL A 123 0.62 -4.41 -12.51
CA VAL A 123 -0.52 -3.86 -13.27
C VAL A 123 -0.49 -4.24 -14.76
N MET A 124 0.69 -4.58 -15.29
CA MET A 124 0.85 -5.00 -16.68
C MET A 124 0.67 -6.51 -16.90
N SER A 125 0.76 -7.35 -15.86
CA SER A 125 0.69 -8.81 -15.99
C SER A 125 -0.58 -9.27 -16.70
N ASP A 126 -0.47 -10.28 -17.57
CA ASP A 126 -1.57 -10.88 -18.35
C ASP A 126 -2.24 -12.07 -17.64
N ASN A 127 -1.77 -12.42 -16.44
CA ASN A 127 -2.24 -13.58 -15.69
C ASN A 127 -2.14 -13.36 -14.17
N PHE A 128 -2.90 -14.16 -13.40
CA PHE A 128 -2.96 -14.04 -11.94
C PHE A 128 -1.64 -14.39 -11.24
N LEU A 129 -0.80 -15.25 -11.82
CA LEU A 129 0.49 -15.56 -11.23
C LEU A 129 1.50 -14.44 -11.43
N GLY A 130 1.56 -13.86 -12.63
CA GLY A 130 2.39 -12.68 -12.89
C GLY A 130 1.99 -11.50 -12.01
N LEU A 131 0.68 -11.27 -11.86
CA LEU A 131 0.16 -10.27 -10.92
C LEU A 131 0.65 -10.57 -9.49
N PHE A 132 0.60 -11.83 -9.03
CA PHE A 132 1.07 -12.23 -7.71
C PHE A 132 2.58 -12.00 -7.53
N VAL A 133 3.41 -12.23 -8.55
CA VAL A 133 4.85 -11.93 -8.48
C VAL A 133 5.11 -10.44 -8.27
N GLY A 134 4.43 -9.58 -9.03
CA GLY A 134 4.50 -8.12 -8.80
C GLY A 134 3.99 -7.71 -7.42
N TRP A 135 2.92 -8.36 -6.96
CA TRP A 135 2.30 -8.19 -5.65
C TRP A 135 3.28 -8.46 -4.49
N GLU A 136 4.03 -9.55 -4.60
CA GLU A 136 5.07 -9.92 -3.66
C GLU A 136 6.26 -8.98 -3.72
N GLY A 137 6.64 -8.55 -4.93
CA GLY A 137 7.68 -7.54 -5.12
C GLY A 137 7.35 -6.21 -4.45
N VAL A 138 6.12 -5.73 -4.59
CA VAL A 138 5.61 -4.54 -3.88
C VAL A 138 5.65 -4.73 -2.37
N GLY A 139 5.28 -5.91 -1.87
CA GLY A 139 5.36 -6.26 -0.44
C GLY A 139 6.78 -6.19 0.11
N LEU A 140 7.74 -6.79 -0.60
CA LEU A 140 9.16 -6.77 -0.22
C LEU A 140 9.72 -5.34 -0.23
N CYS A 141 9.44 -4.58 -1.29
CA CYS A 141 9.93 -3.19 -1.38
C CYS A 141 9.34 -2.30 -0.28
N SER A 142 8.06 -2.50 0.08
CA SER A 142 7.45 -1.76 1.17
C SER A 142 8.13 -2.05 2.51
N TRP A 143 8.46 -3.31 2.79
CA TRP A 143 9.21 -3.70 3.98
C TRP A 143 10.58 -3.01 4.05
N LEU A 144 11.34 -3.01 2.94
CA LEU A 144 12.64 -2.35 2.83
C LEU A 144 12.54 -0.82 3.05
N LEU A 145 11.46 -0.22 2.56
CA LEU A 145 11.25 1.22 2.59
C LEU A 145 10.66 1.71 3.92
N ILE A 146 9.72 0.97 4.54
CA ILE A 146 9.18 1.29 5.87
C ILE A 146 10.28 1.14 6.92
N GLY A 147 11.05 0.05 6.84
CA GLY A 147 12.20 -0.23 7.71
C GLY A 147 13.50 0.42 7.25
N PHE A 148 13.45 1.50 6.44
CA PHE A 148 14.66 2.12 5.89
C PHE A 148 15.66 2.50 6.97
N TRP A 149 15.20 3.08 8.06
CA TRP A 149 15.99 3.41 9.25
C TRP A 149 16.00 2.26 10.28
N TYR A 150 16.35 1.04 9.83
CA TYR A 150 16.27 -0.22 10.56
C TYR A 150 17.08 -0.28 11.88
N LYS A 151 17.98 0.67 12.10
CA LYS A 151 18.71 0.80 13.38
C LYS A 151 17.77 1.19 14.54
N ASN A 152 16.58 1.69 14.25
CA ASN A 152 15.54 1.98 15.23
C ASN A 152 14.57 0.80 15.32
N ASP A 153 14.51 0.15 16.48
CA ASP A 153 13.70 -1.04 16.72
C ASP A 153 12.21 -0.80 16.44
N THR A 154 11.68 0.41 16.71
CA THR A 154 10.27 0.73 16.45
C THR A 154 9.97 0.76 14.96
N TYR A 155 10.90 1.22 14.12
CA TYR A 155 10.75 1.26 12.67
C TYR A 155 10.91 -0.13 12.05
N SER A 156 11.83 -0.94 12.59
CA SER A 156 11.95 -2.35 12.21
C SER A 156 10.71 -3.14 12.59
N PHE A 157 10.12 -2.89 13.76
CA PHE A 157 8.85 -3.50 14.17
C PHE A 157 7.72 -3.14 13.21
N ALA A 158 7.55 -1.86 12.87
CA ALA A 158 6.52 -1.40 11.93
C ALA A 158 6.67 -2.04 10.54
N ALA A 159 7.91 -2.18 10.05
CA ALA A 159 8.17 -2.86 8.79
C ALA A 159 7.80 -4.35 8.84
N ASN A 160 8.16 -5.04 9.92
CA ASN A 160 7.84 -6.45 10.13
C ASN A 160 6.33 -6.66 10.29
N GLU A 161 5.63 -5.80 11.02
CA GLU A 161 4.17 -5.84 11.13
C GLU A 161 3.52 -5.72 9.74
N ALA A 162 3.90 -4.71 8.96
CA ALA A 162 3.40 -4.51 7.62
C ALA A 162 3.66 -5.74 6.72
N PHE A 163 4.86 -6.30 6.79
CA PHE A 163 5.23 -7.48 6.00
C PHE A 163 4.42 -8.72 6.40
N ILE A 164 4.38 -9.06 7.69
CA ILE A 164 3.71 -10.26 8.19
C ILE A 164 2.20 -10.20 7.95
N MET A 165 1.55 -9.06 8.24
CA MET A 165 0.12 -8.90 7.99
C MET A 165 -0.24 -9.08 6.52
N ASN A 166 0.57 -8.50 5.64
CA ASN A 166 0.39 -8.69 4.20
C ASN A 166 0.59 -10.16 3.80
N ARG A 167 1.64 -10.83 4.31
CA ARG A 167 1.89 -12.25 4.01
C ARG A 167 0.77 -13.19 4.44
N ILE A 168 0.13 -12.93 5.57
CA ILE A 168 -1.04 -13.70 6.01
C ILE A 168 -2.19 -13.54 5.00
N ALA A 169 -2.44 -12.34 4.52
CA ALA A 169 -3.46 -12.08 3.51
C ALA A 169 -3.06 -12.64 2.13
N ASP A 170 -1.78 -12.53 1.76
CA ASP A 170 -1.23 -13.04 0.50
C ASP A 170 -1.35 -14.56 0.40
N LEU A 171 -1.29 -15.30 1.53
CA LEU A 171 -1.59 -16.73 1.56
C LEU A 171 -3.04 -17.01 1.11
N GLY A 172 -4.01 -16.19 1.55
CA GLY A 172 -5.38 -16.29 1.04
C GLY A 172 -5.45 -16.13 -0.47
N MET A 173 -4.83 -15.09 -1.02
CA MET A 173 -4.77 -14.86 -2.46
C MET A 173 -4.13 -16.04 -3.20
N LEU A 174 -3.02 -16.58 -2.71
CA LEU A 174 -2.32 -17.70 -3.31
C LEU A 174 -3.19 -18.97 -3.36
N LEU A 175 -3.96 -19.25 -2.29
CA LEU A 175 -4.94 -20.33 -2.27
C LEU A 175 -6.04 -20.11 -3.32
N GLY A 176 -6.52 -18.87 -3.50
CA GLY A 176 -7.46 -18.52 -4.55
C GLY A 176 -6.91 -18.76 -5.95
N ILE A 177 -5.66 -18.38 -6.20
CA ILE A 177 -4.97 -18.61 -7.48
C ILE A 177 -4.79 -20.11 -7.75
N PHE A 178 -4.39 -20.91 -6.77
CA PHE A 178 -4.27 -22.35 -6.93
C PHE A 178 -5.62 -23.00 -7.21
N TRP A 179 -6.67 -22.59 -6.48
CA TRP A 179 -8.01 -23.12 -6.72
C TRP A 179 -8.53 -22.75 -8.11
N LEU A 180 -8.27 -21.51 -8.55
CA LEU A 180 -8.59 -21.05 -9.90
C LEU A 180 -7.90 -21.92 -10.96
N TYR A 181 -6.61 -22.20 -10.80
CA TYR A 181 -5.86 -23.06 -11.69
C TYR A 181 -6.42 -24.50 -11.74
N LEU A 182 -6.80 -25.05 -10.59
CA LEU A 182 -7.39 -26.39 -10.52
C LEU A 182 -8.75 -26.47 -11.25
N GLN A 183 -9.52 -25.39 -11.24
CA GLN A 183 -10.85 -25.34 -11.88
C GLN A 183 -10.78 -24.98 -13.37
N ALA A 184 -9.94 -24.02 -13.74
CA ALA A 184 -9.87 -23.49 -15.10
C ALA A 184 -8.75 -24.13 -15.96
N GLY A 185 -7.74 -24.76 -15.34
CA GLY A 185 -6.56 -25.29 -16.04
C GLY A 185 -5.60 -24.22 -16.57
N THR A 186 -5.92 -22.94 -16.36
CA THR A 186 -5.15 -21.77 -16.81
C THR A 186 -5.24 -20.64 -15.80
N LEU A 187 -4.28 -19.70 -15.84
CA LEU A 187 -4.28 -18.47 -15.03
C LEU A 187 -4.34 -17.19 -15.88
N LYS A 188 -4.34 -17.33 -17.20
CA LYS A 188 -4.39 -16.20 -18.13
C LYS A 188 -5.77 -15.53 -18.10
N TYR A 189 -5.81 -14.21 -18.02
CA TYR A 189 -7.07 -13.47 -17.83
C TYR A 189 -8.11 -13.77 -18.89
N ASP A 190 -7.77 -13.65 -20.18
CA ASP A 190 -8.71 -13.86 -21.27
C ASP A 190 -9.34 -15.26 -21.25
N GLU A 191 -8.53 -16.30 -20.96
CA GLU A 191 -8.97 -17.68 -20.88
C GLU A 191 -9.85 -17.91 -19.65
N VAL A 192 -9.41 -17.45 -18.47
CA VAL A 192 -10.16 -17.56 -17.22
C VAL A 192 -11.51 -16.87 -17.34
N PHE A 193 -11.55 -15.64 -17.85
CA PHE A 193 -12.79 -14.86 -17.95
C PHE A 193 -13.76 -15.45 -18.98
N SER A 194 -13.26 -16.03 -20.08
CA SER A 194 -14.11 -16.72 -21.06
C SER A 194 -14.77 -17.98 -20.49
N MET A 195 -14.09 -18.67 -19.56
CA MET A 195 -14.57 -19.90 -18.92
C MET A 195 -15.34 -19.65 -17.62
N ALA A 196 -15.30 -18.44 -17.08
CA ALA A 196 -15.81 -18.12 -15.73
C ALA A 196 -17.28 -18.56 -15.53
N GLN A 197 -18.13 -18.37 -16.54
CA GLN A 197 -19.55 -18.77 -16.47
C GLN A 197 -19.76 -20.29 -16.40
N SER A 198 -18.79 -21.10 -16.82
CA SER A 198 -18.87 -22.57 -16.79
C SER A 198 -18.34 -23.17 -15.49
N LEU A 199 -17.70 -22.37 -14.63
CA LEU A 199 -17.17 -22.82 -13.36
C LEU A 199 -18.30 -23.02 -12.32
N ASP A 200 -18.08 -23.96 -11.39
CA ASP A 200 -19.01 -24.15 -10.28
C ASP A 200 -19.14 -22.91 -9.42
N HIS A 201 -20.38 -22.52 -9.10
CA HIS A 201 -20.66 -21.29 -8.34
C HIS A 201 -20.00 -21.28 -6.95
N ASN A 202 -19.99 -22.41 -6.23
CA ASN A 202 -19.31 -22.49 -4.94
C ASN A 202 -17.79 -22.35 -5.07
N ALA A 203 -17.21 -22.87 -6.14
CA ALA A 203 -15.78 -22.68 -6.43
C ALA A 203 -15.47 -21.21 -6.73
N LEU A 204 -16.33 -20.51 -7.49
CA LEU A 204 -16.21 -19.09 -7.74
C LEU A 204 -16.30 -18.24 -6.47
N ILE A 205 -17.26 -18.55 -5.56
CA ILE A 205 -17.34 -17.89 -4.26
C ILE A 205 -16.05 -18.05 -3.47
N LEU A 206 -15.49 -19.26 -3.43
CA LEU A 206 -14.24 -19.53 -2.72
C LEU A 206 -13.07 -18.77 -3.35
N ILE A 207 -12.92 -18.81 -4.67
CA ILE A 207 -11.88 -18.11 -5.43
C ILE A 207 -11.97 -16.60 -5.16
N ALA A 208 -13.15 -16.00 -5.38
CA ALA A 208 -13.36 -14.57 -5.20
C ALA A 208 -13.09 -14.12 -3.76
N THR A 209 -13.54 -14.89 -2.77
CA THR A 209 -13.28 -14.62 -1.35
C THR A 209 -11.78 -14.67 -1.04
N CYS A 210 -11.09 -15.69 -1.52
CA CYS A 210 -9.65 -15.87 -1.31
C CYS A 210 -8.83 -14.74 -1.99
N LEU A 211 -9.18 -14.35 -3.20
CA LEU A 211 -8.57 -13.19 -3.88
C LEU A 211 -8.81 -11.90 -3.10
N PHE A 212 -10.03 -11.72 -2.57
CA PHE A 212 -10.36 -10.55 -1.77
C PHE A 212 -9.61 -10.50 -0.43
N ILE A 213 -9.34 -11.64 0.22
CA ILE A 213 -8.48 -11.69 1.41
C ILE A 213 -7.10 -11.09 1.11
N GLY A 214 -6.50 -11.43 -0.04
CA GLY A 214 -5.26 -10.78 -0.48
C GLY A 214 -5.42 -9.27 -0.68
N ALA A 215 -6.50 -8.86 -1.35
CA ALA A 215 -6.81 -7.45 -1.55
C ALA A 215 -6.95 -6.68 -0.22
N MET A 216 -7.58 -7.31 0.81
CA MET A 216 -7.70 -6.73 2.15
C MET A 216 -6.34 -6.45 2.78
N GLY A 217 -5.35 -7.31 2.60
CA GLY A 217 -3.99 -7.11 3.13
C GLY A 217 -3.33 -5.86 2.57
N LYS A 218 -3.16 -5.78 1.24
CA LYS A 218 -2.49 -4.64 0.60
C LYS A 218 -3.25 -3.34 0.76
N SER A 219 -4.58 -3.38 0.69
CA SER A 219 -5.42 -2.20 0.89
C SER A 219 -5.78 -1.93 2.35
N ALA A 220 -5.13 -2.60 3.28
CA ALA A 220 -5.30 -2.43 4.73
C ALA A 220 -6.76 -2.45 5.19
N GLN A 221 -7.62 -3.29 4.58
CA GLN A 221 -9.01 -3.41 5.02
C GLN A 221 -9.08 -4.16 6.35
N PHE A 222 -10.12 -3.89 7.12
CA PHE A 222 -10.35 -4.62 8.37
C PHE A 222 -10.46 -6.13 8.09
N PRO A 223 -9.78 -6.99 8.86
CA PRO A 223 -8.99 -6.75 10.07
C PRO A 223 -7.50 -6.42 9.86
N PHE A 224 -6.98 -6.41 8.64
CA PHE A 224 -5.56 -6.22 8.31
C PHE A 224 -5.12 -4.75 8.25
N HIS A 225 -5.77 -3.81 8.96
CA HIS A 225 -5.56 -2.36 8.78
C HIS A 225 -4.45 -1.74 9.64
N THR A 226 -4.00 -2.38 10.71
CA THR A 226 -3.13 -1.76 11.72
C THR A 226 -1.78 -1.35 11.17
N TRP A 227 -1.20 -2.15 10.28
CA TRP A 227 0.10 -1.88 9.68
C TRP A 227 0.15 -0.54 8.93
N LEU A 228 -1.00 -0.06 8.41
CA LEU A 228 -1.03 1.14 7.58
C LEU A 228 -0.64 2.40 8.37
N ALA A 229 -1.12 2.53 9.60
CA ALA A 229 -0.78 3.64 10.48
C ALA A 229 0.67 3.55 10.96
N ASP A 230 1.18 2.35 11.23
CA ASP A 230 2.54 2.13 11.71
C ASP A 230 3.58 2.22 10.58
N ALA A 231 3.17 2.00 9.31
CA ALA A 231 3.99 2.27 8.12
C ALA A 231 4.44 3.74 7.99
N MET A 232 3.85 4.66 8.79
CA MET A 232 4.31 6.06 8.87
C MET A 232 5.71 6.20 9.48
N ALA A 233 6.32 5.15 10.00
CA ALA A 233 7.71 5.08 10.43
C ALA A 233 8.72 5.34 9.29
N GLY A 234 8.38 4.97 8.06
CA GLY A 234 9.23 5.18 6.88
C GLY A 234 9.36 6.66 6.46
N PRO A 235 10.35 6.98 5.59
CA PRO A 235 10.51 8.32 5.03
C PRO A 235 9.24 8.80 4.32
N THR A 236 8.93 10.10 4.42
CA THR A 236 7.65 10.64 3.90
C THR A 236 7.44 10.45 2.39
N PRO A 237 8.46 10.52 1.50
CA PRO A 237 8.27 10.18 0.08
C PRO A 237 7.78 8.75 -0.15
N VAL A 238 8.19 7.81 0.72
CA VAL A 238 7.69 6.42 0.71
C VAL A 238 6.21 6.39 1.04
N SER A 239 5.80 7.12 2.09
CA SER A 239 4.38 7.24 2.45
C SER A 239 3.56 7.80 1.29
N ALA A 240 4.06 8.82 0.58
CA ALA A 240 3.41 9.37 -0.60
C ALA A 240 3.22 8.34 -1.71
N LEU A 241 4.20 7.47 -1.95
CA LEU A 241 4.13 6.46 -2.99
C LEU A 241 3.23 5.28 -2.59
N ILE A 242 3.44 4.70 -1.39
CA ILE A 242 2.67 3.56 -0.87
C ILE A 242 1.17 3.87 -0.81
N HIS A 243 0.80 5.05 -0.26
CA HIS A 243 -0.59 5.38 0.07
C HIS A 243 -1.37 6.06 -1.06
N ALA A 244 -0.69 6.50 -2.13
CA ALA A 244 -1.37 7.22 -3.19
C ALA A 244 -1.65 6.35 -4.43
N ALA A 245 -0.62 5.77 -5.03
CA ALA A 245 -0.72 5.18 -6.37
C ALA A 245 -0.26 3.72 -6.47
N THR A 246 0.26 3.13 -5.38
CA THR A 246 0.92 1.83 -5.50
C THR A 246 0.32 0.78 -4.55
N MET A 247 1.00 0.40 -3.48
CA MET A 247 0.69 -0.77 -2.67
C MET A 247 -0.78 -0.84 -2.23
N VAL A 248 -1.32 0.24 -1.64
CA VAL A 248 -2.68 0.20 -1.10
C VAL A 248 -3.77 0.23 -2.19
N THR A 249 -3.44 0.65 -3.40
CA THR A 249 -4.36 0.62 -4.54
C THR A 249 -4.36 -0.72 -5.27
N ALA A 250 -3.34 -1.56 -5.05
CA ALA A 250 -3.22 -2.88 -5.68
C ALA A 250 -4.42 -3.79 -5.36
N GLY A 251 -4.97 -3.74 -4.12
CA GLY A 251 -6.14 -4.53 -3.77
C GLY A 251 -7.40 -4.09 -4.51
N VAL A 252 -7.62 -2.78 -4.66
CA VAL A 252 -8.72 -2.25 -5.48
C VAL A 252 -8.52 -2.63 -6.95
N TYR A 253 -7.30 -2.50 -7.47
CA TYR A 253 -6.95 -2.92 -8.82
C TYR A 253 -7.23 -4.41 -9.05
N LEU A 254 -6.89 -5.30 -8.11
CA LEU A 254 -7.18 -6.73 -8.20
C LEU A 254 -8.68 -7.00 -8.38
N VAL A 255 -9.53 -6.33 -7.58
CA VAL A 255 -10.99 -6.49 -7.69
C VAL A 255 -11.50 -5.96 -9.02
N ILE A 256 -10.98 -4.82 -9.50
CA ILE A 256 -11.35 -4.26 -10.81
C ILE A 256 -10.87 -5.19 -11.93
N ARG A 257 -9.64 -5.72 -11.89
CA ARG A 257 -9.09 -6.63 -12.90
C ARG A 257 -9.87 -7.95 -12.97
N ALA A 258 -10.31 -8.45 -11.82
CA ALA A 258 -11.10 -9.66 -11.71
C ALA A 258 -12.63 -9.41 -11.75
N SER A 259 -13.09 -8.26 -12.25
CA SER A 259 -14.51 -7.86 -12.27
C SER A 259 -15.44 -8.95 -12.82
N THR A 260 -15.05 -9.61 -13.91
CA THR A 260 -15.81 -10.72 -14.50
C THR A 260 -16.10 -11.86 -13.51
N LEU A 261 -15.15 -12.16 -12.60
CA LEU A 261 -15.38 -13.17 -11.57
C LEU A 261 -16.32 -12.65 -10.48
N TYR A 262 -16.15 -11.38 -10.06
CA TYR A 262 -16.97 -10.77 -9.01
C TYR A 262 -18.42 -10.52 -9.45
N ASP A 263 -18.66 -10.25 -10.74
CA ASP A 263 -20.02 -10.12 -11.31
C ASP A 263 -20.82 -11.42 -11.23
N LEU A 264 -20.14 -12.59 -11.25
CA LEU A 264 -20.76 -13.90 -11.13
C LEU A 264 -21.06 -14.32 -9.68
N VAL A 265 -20.54 -13.60 -8.69
CA VAL A 265 -20.71 -13.88 -7.25
C VAL A 265 -21.13 -12.62 -6.48
N PRO A 266 -22.38 -12.14 -6.71
CA PRO A 266 -22.88 -10.89 -6.13
C PRO A 266 -22.89 -10.92 -4.59
N GLU A 267 -22.94 -12.09 -3.96
CA GLU A 267 -22.90 -12.27 -2.51
C GLU A 267 -21.54 -11.81 -1.95
N VAL A 268 -20.44 -12.20 -2.60
CA VAL A 268 -19.09 -11.79 -2.19
C VAL A 268 -18.91 -10.30 -2.47
N SER A 269 -19.36 -9.83 -3.64
CA SER A 269 -19.28 -8.43 -4.05
C SER A 269 -20.03 -7.52 -3.08
N TYR A 270 -21.19 -7.93 -2.60
CA TYR A 270 -21.94 -7.18 -1.59
C TYR A 270 -21.24 -7.13 -0.23
N ILE A 271 -20.60 -8.22 0.20
CA ILE A 271 -19.77 -8.24 1.41
C ILE A 271 -18.60 -7.26 1.28
N ILE A 272 -17.96 -7.17 0.10
CA ILE A 272 -16.91 -6.20 -0.19
C ILE A 272 -17.43 -4.77 0.00
N ALA A 273 -18.61 -4.47 -0.53
CA ALA A 273 -19.24 -3.15 -0.36
C ALA A 273 -19.55 -2.82 1.10
N LEU A 274 -20.11 -3.77 1.86
CA LEU A 274 -20.40 -3.58 3.28
C LEU A 274 -19.13 -3.35 4.10
N LEU A 275 -18.08 -4.14 3.85
CA LEU A 275 -16.79 -3.96 4.52
C LEU A 275 -16.16 -2.61 4.15
N GLY A 276 -16.22 -2.22 2.87
CA GLY A 276 -15.76 -0.91 2.42
C GLY A 276 -16.46 0.25 3.14
N ALA A 277 -17.79 0.19 3.26
CA ALA A 277 -18.58 1.20 3.98
C ALA A 277 -18.22 1.26 5.47
N PHE A 278 -18.06 0.11 6.11
CA PHE A 278 -17.59 0.03 7.50
C PHE A 278 -16.20 0.65 7.66
N VAL A 279 -15.25 0.29 6.81
CA VAL A 279 -13.87 0.82 6.88
C VAL A 279 -13.83 2.33 6.60
N ALA A 280 -14.69 2.84 5.72
CA ALA A 280 -14.75 4.26 5.41
C ALA A 280 -15.07 5.11 6.65
N ILE A 281 -16.09 4.73 7.43
CA ILE A 281 -16.47 5.47 8.65
C ILE A 281 -15.55 5.16 9.82
N PHE A 282 -15.09 3.93 9.96
CA PHE A 282 -14.16 3.47 10.98
C PHE A 282 -12.85 4.26 10.93
N ALA A 283 -12.23 4.36 9.75
CA ALA A 283 -10.99 5.11 9.56
C ALA A 283 -11.20 6.63 9.74
N ALA A 284 -12.31 7.18 9.24
CA ALA A 284 -12.64 8.58 9.43
C ALA A 284 -12.77 8.96 10.91
N SER A 285 -13.34 8.06 11.74
CA SER A 285 -13.47 8.29 13.18
C SER A 285 -12.11 8.32 13.90
N MET A 286 -11.15 7.49 13.52
CA MET A 286 -9.77 7.53 14.06
C MET A 286 -9.04 8.81 13.63
N ALA A 287 -9.22 9.25 12.37
CA ALA A 287 -8.62 10.48 11.85
C ALA A 287 -9.06 11.73 12.63
N LEU A 288 -10.27 11.74 13.20
CA LEU A 288 -10.78 12.87 13.99
C LEU A 288 -9.94 13.19 15.23
N VAL A 289 -9.37 12.18 15.87
CA VAL A 289 -8.67 12.30 17.16
C VAL A 289 -7.16 12.14 17.05
N ALA A 290 -6.66 11.56 15.97
CA ALA A 290 -5.23 11.36 15.75
C ALA A 290 -4.45 12.67 15.86
N ARG A 291 -3.26 12.62 16.46
CA ARG A 291 -2.39 13.79 16.66
C ARG A 291 -1.23 13.84 15.69
N ASP A 292 -0.79 12.69 15.20
CA ASP A 292 0.30 12.59 14.23
C ASP A 292 -0.16 13.00 12.84
N LEU A 293 0.56 13.97 12.24
CA LEU A 293 0.27 14.55 10.93
C LEU A 293 0.17 13.47 9.83
N LYS A 294 1.12 12.53 9.79
CA LYS A 294 1.15 11.46 8.79
C LYS A 294 0.05 10.43 9.04
N ARG A 295 -0.22 10.06 10.31
CA ARG A 295 -1.29 9.12 10.66
C ARG A 295 -2.68 9.64 10.28
N ILE A 296 -2.95 10.95 10.43
CA ILE A 296 -4.22 11.55 9.98
C ILE A 296 -4.42 11.33 8.47
N ILE A 297 -3.36 11.59 7.68
CA ILE A 297 -3.40 11.40 6.22
C ILE A 297 -3.51 9.90 5.88
N ALA A 298 -2.89 9.00 6.65
CA ALA A 298 -2.98 7.55 6.46
C ALA A 298 -4.40 7.02 6.74
N TYR A 299 -5.04 7.41 7.86
CA TYR A 299 -6.43 7.04 8.12
C TYR A 299 -7.40 7.61 7.08
N SER A 300 -7.12 8.80 6.57
CA SER A 300 -7.91 9.31 5.47
C SER A 300 -7.70 8.51 4.17
N THR A 301 -6.53 7.91 3.93
CA THR A 301 -6.32 6.95 2.83
C THR A 301 -7.17 5.70 3.04
N LEU A 302 -7.13 5.12 4.23
CA LEU A 302 -7.93 3.95 4.58
C LEU A 302 -9.43 4.19 4.37
N SER A 303 -9.92 5.36 4.77
CA SER A 303 -11.31 5.78 4.52
C SER A 303 -11.63 5.84 3.03
N GLN A 304 -10.76 6.44 2.20
CA GLN A 304 -11.01 6.53 0.74
C GLN A 304 -10.90 5.18 0.03
N LEU A 305 -10.04 4.27 0.48
CA LEU A 305 -10.02 2.88 0.00
C LEU A 305 -11.35 2.18 0.30
N GLY A 306 -11.94 2.44 1.47
CA GLY A 306 -13.31 1.98 1.78
C GLY A 306 -14.34 2.43 0.75
N TYR A 307 -14.30 3.72 0.32
CA TYR A 307 -15.16 4.22 -0.78
C TYR A 307 -14.92 3.46 -2.09
N MET A 308 -13.65 3.19 -2.44
CA MET A 308 -13.32 2.45 -3.66
C MET A 308 -13.86 1.02 -3.62
N PHE A 309 -13.77 0.35 -2.46
CA PHE A 309 -14.34 -0.99 -2.29
C PHE A 309 -15.86 -0.99 -2.29
N VAL A 310 -16.51 0.07 -1.82
CA VAL A 310 -17.96 0.21 -2.00
C VAL A 310 -18.30 0.26 -3.49
N ALA A 311 -17.64 1.11 -4.25
CA ALA A 311 -17.89 1.21 -5.68
C ALA A 311 -17.62 -0.12 -6.42
N ALA A 312 -16.46 -0.75 -6.17
CA ALA A 312 -16.10 -2.03 -6.78
C ALA A 312 -17.05 -3.16 -6.36
N GLY A 313 -17.41 -3.24 -5.07
CA GLY A 313 -18.30 -4.26 -4.55
C GLY A 313 -19.77 -4.10 -4.99
N LEU A 314 -20.18 -2.92 -5.42
CA LEU A 314 -21.47 -2.69 -6.05
C LEU A 314 -21.44 -2.88 -7.59
N GLY A 315 -20.27 -3.23 -8.18
CA GLY A 315 -20.12 -3.43 -9.62
C GLY A 315 -19.73 -2.17 -10.41
N ALA A 316 -19.51 -1.03 -9.74
CA ALA A 316 -19.11 0.23 -10.39
C ALA A 316 -17.57 0.34 -10.50
N TYR A 317 -16.94 -0.61 -11.17
CA TYR A 317 -15.47 -0.73 -11.26
C TYR A 317 -14.81 0.48 -11.92
N GLY A 318 -15.43 1.04 -12.95
CA GLY A 318 -14.95 2.27 -13.61
C GLY A 318 -14.93 3.47 -12.66
N ILE A 319 -15.97 3.62 -11.82
CA ILE A 319 -16.05 4.67 -10.80
C ILE A 319 -14.97 4.46 -9.73
N ALA A 320 -14.74 3.20 -9.30
CA ALA A 320 -13.66 2.87 -8.38
C ALA A 320 -12.28 3.24 -8.95
N LEU A 321 -12.01 2.94 -10.22
CA LEU A 321 -10.76 3.27 -10.90
C LEU A 321 -10.58 4.79 -11.09
N PHE A 322 -11.65 5.51 -11.41
CA PHE A 322 -11.61 6.97 -11.51
C PHE A 322 -11.29 7.62 -10.16
N HIS A 323 -11.94 7.16 -9.08
CA HIS A 323 -11.63 7.66 -7.74
C HIS A 323 -10.21 7.30 -7.31
N LEU A 324 -9.71 6.12 -7.66
CA LEU A 324 -8.33 5.71 -7.44
C LEU A 324 -7.34 6.66 -8.12
N ALA A 325 -7.58 7.01 -9.40
CA ALA A 325 -6.72 7.92 -10.15
C ALA A 325 -6.69 9.33 -9.54
N THR A 326 -7.85 9.92 -9.24
CA THR A 326 -7.93 11.24 -8.60
C THR A 326 -7.33 11.23 -7.20
N HIS A 327 -7.60 10.18 -6.42
CA HIS A 327 -7.03 9.96 -5.08
C HIS A 327 -5.51 9.94 -5.10
N ALA A 328 -4.89 9.29 -6.08
CA ALA A 328 -3.45 9.22 -6.19
C ALA A 328 -2.80 10.62 -6.25
N PHE A 329 -3.40 11.57 -6.95
CA PHE A 329 -2.86 12.92 -7.10
C PHE A 329 -2.97 13.74 -5.81
N PHE A 330 -4.16 13.84 -5.21
CA PHE A 330 -4.29 14.66 -4.01
C PHE A 330 -3.66 14.02 -2.76
N LYS A 331 -3.55 12.69 -2.70
CA LYS A 331 -2.86 12.02 -1.58
C LYS A 331 -1.35 12.18 -1.62
N SER A 332 -0.75 12.01 -2.79
CA SER A 332 0.68 12.29 -2.94
C SER A 332 0.98 13.74 -2.56
N LEU A 333 0.15 14.68 -3.01
CA LEU A 333 0.28 16.09 -2.67
C LEU A 333 0.23 16.34 -1.16
N LEU A 334 -0.71 15.70 -0.45
CA LEU A 334 -0.84 15.83 1.01
C LEU A 334 0.34 15.22 1.76
N PHE A 335 0.82 14.04 1.35
CA PHE A 335 1.97 13.41 2.00
C PHE A 335 3.26 14.18 1.77
N LEU A 336 3.52 14.63 0.54
CA LEU A 336 4.71 15.45 0.24
C LEU A 336 4.64 16.79 0.98
N GLY A 337 3.46 17.41 1.07
CA GLY A 337 3.25 18.60 1.88
C GLY A 337 3.50 18.35 3.38
N ALA A 338 3.05 17.22 3.91
CA ALA A 338 3.38 16.81 5.27
C ALA A 338 4.89 16.62 5.47
N GLY A 339 5.61 16.11 4.46
CA GLY A 339 7.07 16.02 4.47
C GLY A 339 7.75 17.38 4.58
N ASN A 340 7.25 18.40 3.87
CA ASN A 340 7.75 19.76 3.99
C ASN A 340 7.53 20.33 5.39
N VAL A 341 6.34 20.12 5.97
CA VAL A 341 6.02 20.54 7.34
C VAL A 341 6.92 19.87 8.36
N MET A 342 7.13 18.55 8.23
CA MET A 342 8.04 17.80 9.11
C MET A 342 9.48 18.33 9.04
N HIS A 343 10.00 18.51 7.83
CA HIS A 343 11.35 19.04 7.63
C HIS A 343 11.52 20.41 8.27
N ALA A 344 10.51 21.29 8.14
CA ALA A 344 10.51 22.62 8.75
C ALA A 344 10.36 22.59 10.29
N MET A 345 9.83 21.50 10.85
CA MET A 345 9.57 21.32 12.29
C MET A 345 10.54 20.34 12.97
N ASN A 346 11.73 20.08 12.37
CA ASN A 346 12.73 19.16 12.92
C ASN A 346 12.14 17.79 13.26
N ASP A 347 11.43 17.17 12.31
CA ASP A 347 10.77 15.85 12.38
C ASP A 347 9.67 15.71 13.45
N LYS A 348 9.17 16.82 14.01
CA LYS A 348 8.01 16.80 14.92
C LYS A 348 6.73 16.52 14.14
N LEU A 349 5.93 15.55 14.61
CA LEU A 349 4.72 15.06 13.97
C LEU A 349 3.42 15.48 14.67
N ASP A 350 3.48 15.87 15.95
CA ASP A 350 2.29 16.22 16.75
C ASP A 350 1.72 17.58 16.33
N ILE A 351 0.56 17.56 15.64
CA ILE A 351 -0.11 18.77 15.16
C ILE A 351 -0.54 19.71 16.30
N LYS A 352 -0.69 19.23 17.55
CA LYS A 352 -0.98 20.08 18.69
C LYS A 352 0.21 20.93 19.13
N LYS A 353 1.41 20.54 18.75
CA LYS A 353 2.67 21.26 19.00
C LYS A 353 3.11 22.13 17.81
N MET A 354 2.26 22.27 16.79
CA MET A 354 2.46 23.11 15.61
C MET A 354 1.66 24.42 15.73
N GLY A 355 1.39 25.09 14.65
CA GLY A 355 0.62 26.32 14.56
C GLY A 355 1.43 27.46 13.99
N GLY A 356 0.76 28.46 13.41
CA GLY A 356 1.41 29.65 12.86
C GLY A 356 2.25 29.42 11.59
N LEU A 357 2.20 28.22 11.01
CA LEU A 357 3.08 27.84 9.89
C LEU A 357 2.66 28.43 8.54
N PHE A 358 1.53 29.12 8.43
CA PHE A 358 1.06 29.69 7.16
C PHE A 358 2.05 30.70 6.56
N LYS A 359 2.60 31.60 7.36
CA LYS A 359 3.51 32.64 6.86
C LYS A 359 4.85 32.07 6.42
N PRO A 360 5.55 31.25 7.23
CA PRO A 360 6.85 30.71 6.85
C PRO A 360 6.77 29.61 5.78
N LEU A 361 5.66 28.87 5.68
CA LEU A 361 5.44 27.77 4.73
C LEU A 361 4.27 28.08 3.77
N LYS A 362 4.26 29.26 3.17
CA LYS A 362 3.13 29.76 2.38
C LYS A 362 2.78 28.87 1.20
N PHE A 363 3.77 28.43 0.44
CA PHE A 363 3.55 27.58 -0.74
C PHE A 363 3.12 26.16 -0.32
N THR A 364 3.79 25.57 0.66
CA THR A 364 3.38 24.28 1.23
C THR A 364 1.96 24.33 1.79
N ALA A 365 1.56 25.41 2.50
CA ALA A 365 0.22 25.59 3.00
C ALA A 365 -0.83 25.63 1.88
N ILE A 366 -0.57 26.33 0.78
CA ILE A 366 -1.47 26.38 -0.39
C ILE A 366 -1.61 24.99 -1.00
N LEU A 367 -0.51 24.24 -1.19
CA LEU A 367 -0.53 22.88 -1.75
C LEU A 367 -1.35 21.94 -0.86
N MET A 368 -1.17 22.01 0.47
CA MET A 368 -1.94 21.20 1.41
C MET A 368 -3.41 21.62 1.48
N CYS A 369 -3.74 22.90 1.33
CA CYS A 369 -5.12 23.36 1.22
C CYS A 369 -5.80 22.78 -0.03
N ILE A 370 -5.14 22.81 -1.19
CA ILE A 370 -5.66 22.24 -2.44
C ILE A 370 -5.90 20.73 -2.28
N GLY A 371 -4.92 19.99 -1.75
CA GLY A 371 -5.08 18.56 -1.48
C GLY A 371 -6.20 18.24 -0.50
N SER A 372 -6.38 19.07 0.55
CA SER A 372 -7.45 18.91 1.54
C SER A 372 -8.83 19.24 0.98
N LEU A 373 -8.95 20.25 0.11
CA LEU A 373 -10.19 20.59 -0.59
C LEU A 373 -10.59 19.46 -1.56
N ALA A 374 -9.63 18.92 -2.29
CA ALA A 374 -9.85 17.75 -3.15
C ALA A 374 -10.28 16.52 -2.33
N LEU A 375 -9.60 16.22 -1.23
CA LEU A 375 -9.96 15.12 -0.34
C LEU A 375 -11.37 15.30 0.27
N ALA A 376 -11.73 16.51 0.66
CA ALA A 376 -13.06 16.81 1.20
C ALA A 376 -14.18 16.66 0.15
N GLY A 377 -13.86 16.66 -1.13
CA GLY A 377 -14.84 16.58 -2.22
C GLY A 377 -15.55 17.92 -2.45
N ILE A 378 -14.80 19.02 -2.50
CA ILE A 378 -15.33 20.36 -2.74
C ILE A 378 -15.09 20.73 -4.21
N TYR A 379 -16.13 21.25 -4.88
CA TYR A 379 -16.02 21.77 -6.24
C TYR A 379 -15.06 22.98 -6.28
N PRO A 380 -14.15 23.12 -7.26
CA PRO A 380 -14.02 22.33 -8.51
C PRO A 380 -12.90 21.26 -8.47
N PHE A 381 -12.50 20.79 -7.30
CA PHE A 381 -11.38 19.86 -7.17
C PHE A 381 -11.75 18.43 -7.59
N ALA A 382 -10.76 17.65 -8.03
CA ALA A 382 -10.96 16.33 -8.62
C ALA A 382 -11.72 15.33 -7.74
N GLY A 383 -11.53 15.40 -6.42
CA GLY A 383 -12.23 14.53 -5.47
C GLY A 383 -13.74 14.76 -5.40
N PHE A 384 -14.25 15.94 -5.77
CA PHE A 384 -15.68 16.20 -5.86
C PHE A 384 -16.31 15.25 -6.90
N PHE A 385 -15.83 15.27 -8.11
CA PHE A 385 -16.39 14.48 -9.22
C PHE A 385 -16.38 12.97 -8.88
N SER A 386 -15.24 12.44 -8.50
CA SER A 386 -15.09 11.00 -8.29
C SER A 386 -15.82 10.47 -7.03
N LYS A 387 -15.91 11.28 -5.97
CA LYS A 387 -16.59 10.89 -4.72
C LYS A 387 -18.11 10.95 -4.87
N ASP A 388 -18.61 11.97 -5.57
CA ASP A 388 -20.03 12.12 -5.83
C ASP A 388 -20.58 10.98 -6.68
N LEU A 389 -19.79 10.46 -7.63
CA LEU A 389 -20.19 9.27 -8.38
C LEU A 389 -20.34 8.03 -7.50
N ILE A 390 -19.45 7.81 -6.52
CA ILE A 390 -19.57 6.68 -5.59
C ILE A 390 -20.83 6.81 -4.74
N LEU A 391 -21.08 8.01 -4.21
CA LEU A 391 -22.29 8.31 -3.44
C LEU A 391 -23.55 8.16 -4.31
N GLY A 392 -23.52 8.72 -5.52
CA GLY A 392 -24.61 8.63 -6.48
C GLY A 392 -24.95 7.19 -6.83
N TYR A 393 -23.95 6.38 -7.12
CA TYR A 393 -24.17 4.99 -7.47
C TYR A 393 -24.74 4.17 -6.30
N SER A 394 -24.23 4.38 -5.08
CA SER A 394 -24.77 3.71 -3.88
C SER A 394 -26.24 4.09 -3.61
N PHE A 395 -26.66 5.32 -3.98
CA PHE A 395 -28.04 5.78 -3.85
C PHE A 395 -28.95 5.20 -4.93
N ILE A 396 -28.53 5.28 -6.22
CA ILE A 396 -29.30 4.82 -7.38
C ILE A 396 -29.49 3.29 -7.35
N SER A 397 -28.49 2.55 -6.87
CA SER A 397 -28.56 1.09 -6.70
C SER A 397 -29.38 0.65 -5.48
N PHE A 398 -30.15 1.57 -4.87
CA PHE A 398 -31.02 1.32 -3.70
C PHE A 398 -30.30 0.86 -2.44
N HIS A 399 -28.99 1.07 -2.31
CA HIS A 399 -28.22 0.76 -1.11
C HIS A 399 -28.16 1.97 -0.15
N HIS A 400 -29.32 2.49 0.25
CA HIS A 400 -29.45 3.72 1.04
C HIS A 400 -28.70 3.69 2.39
N GLY A 401 -28.56 2.51 3.01
CA GLY A 401 -27.77 2.35 4.24
C GLY A 401 -26.28 2.61 4.00
N ILE A 402 -25.72 2.08 2.93
CA ILE A 402 -24.31 2.32 2.51
C ILE A 402 -24.13 3.80 2.17
N PHE A 403 -25.04 4.37 1.37
CA PHE A 403 -25.03 5.79 1.04
C PHE A 403 -24.97 6.69 2.29
N LEU A 404 -25.83 6.43 3.30
CA LEU A 404 -25.85 7.23 4.53
C LEU A 404 -24.52 7.13 5.30
N VAL A 405 -23.95 5.94 5.40
CA VAL A 405 -22.64 5.71 6.06
C VAL A 405 -21.54 6.50 5.32
N LEU A 406 -21.52 6.43 3.99
CA LEU A 406 -20.54 7.17 3.18
C LEU A 406 -20.74 8.69 3.27
N LEU A 407 -21.98 9.17 3.34
CA LEU A 407 -22.28 10.59 3.50
C LEU A 407 -21.78 11.12 4.86
N ILE A 408 -21.98 10.36 5.94
CA ILE A 408 -21.41 10.69 7.26
C ILE A 408 -19.88 10.68 7.20
N ALA A 409 -19.28 9.67 6.56
CA ALA A 409 -17.83 9.60 6.38
C ALA A 409 -17.29 10.79 5.54
N ALA A 410 -18.06 11.31 4.57
CA ALA A 410 -17.72 12.50 3.80
C ALA A 410 -17.67 13.77 4.68
N PHE A 411 -18.68 13.95 5.55
CA PHE A 411 -18.69 15.02 6.54
C PHE A 411 -17.47 14.94 7.47
N LEU A 412 -17.19 13.74 8.02
CA LEU A 412 -16.03 13.52 8.89
C LEU A 412 -14.70 13.79 8.15
N THR A 413 -14.62 13.41 6.87
CA THR A 413 -13.45 13.66 6.01
C THR A 413 -13.16 15.15 5.88
N ALA A 414 -14.16 15.95 5.61
CA ALA A 414 -14.03 17.39 5.53
C ALA A 414 -13.61 18.00 6.88
N PHE A 415 -14.21 17.52 7.97
CA PHE A 415 -13.91 18.02 9.31
C PHE A 415 -12.46 17.74 9.72
N TYR A 416 -11.97 16.48 9.64
CA TYR A 416 -10.60 16.17 10.08
C TYR A 416 -9.53 16.77 9.17
N SER A 417 -9.80 16.92 7.87
CA SER A 417 -8.86 17.55 6.93
C SER A 417 -8.66 19.02 7.28
N PHE A 418 -9.74 19.75 7.58
CA PHE A 418 -9.65 21.14 7.97
C PHE A 418 -9.20 21.32 9.42
N ARG A 419 -9.48 20.35 10.32
CA ARG A 419 -8.84 20.28 11.64
C ARG A 419 -7.31 20.27 11.51
N LEU A 420 -6.78 19.43 10.63
CA LEU A 420 -5.34 19.35 10.36
C LEU A 420 -4.79 20.70 9.88
N LEU A 421 -5.43 21.30 8.86
CA LEU A 421 -5.01 22.59 8.32
C LEU A 421 -5.05 23.70 9.37
N MET A 422 -6.13 23.78 10.16
CA MET A 422 -6.25 24.78 11.21
C MET A 422 -5.16 24.66 12.26
N LEU A 423 -4.91 23.44 12.77
CA LEU A 423 -3.93 23.19 13.82
C LEU A 423 -2.49 23.39 13.35
N VAL A 424 -2.17 23.10 12.10
CA VAL A 424 -0.82 23.24 11.55
C VAL A 424 -0.54 24.68 11.11
N PHE A 425 -1.46 25.32 10.38
CA PHE A 425 -1.15 26.57 9.68
C PHE A 425 -1.80 27.81 10.28
N PHE A 426 -3.05 27.72 10.78
CA PHE A 426 -3.88 28.91 11.03
C PHE A 426 -4.09 29.24 12.51
N THR A 427 -3.83 28.31 13.44
CA THR A 427 -3.85 28.62 14.88
C THR A 427 -2.54 29.28 15.31
N PRO A 428 -2.48 29.97 16.47
CA PRO A 428 -1.23 30.51 16.98
C PRO A 428 -0.11 29.49 17.11
N ALA A 429 1.13 29.91 16.93
CA ALA A 429 2.30 29.05 17.08
C ALA A 429 2.41 28.47 18.49
N ARG A 430 2.71 27.18 18.58
CA ARG A 430 2.89 26.42 19.83
C ARG A 430 4.25 25.71 19.84
N HIS A 431 5.25 26.31 19.19
CA HIS A 431 6.61 25.80 19.03
C HIS A 431 7.60 26.96 19.06
N ASP A 432 8.86 26.65 19.36
CA ASP A 432 10.00 27.57 19.34
C ASP A 432 10.90 27.38 18.11
N GLU A 433 10.46 26.57 17.15
CA GLU A 433 11.21 26.29 15.93
C GLU A 433 11.21 27.49 14.98
N HIS A 434 12.23 27.57 14.10
CA HIS A 434 12.35 28.56 13.04
C HIS A 434 12.04 27.94 11.67
N PRO A 435 10.76 27.70 11.34
CA PRO A 435 10.39 27.00 10.13
C PRO A 435 10.73 27.80 8.88
N HIS A 436 11.20 27.11 7.86
CA HIS A 436 11.49 27.65 6.54
C HIS A 436 10.84 26.81 5.44
N GLU A 437 10.52 27.47 4.31
CA GLU A 437 9.89 26.81 3.17
C GLU A 437 10.82 25.76 2.55
N ALA A 438 10.23 24.73 1.96
CA ALA A 438 10.94 23.71 1.21
C ALA A 438 11.67 24.29 -0.01
N SER A 439 12.63 23.57 -0.54
CA SER A 439 13.38 23.99 -1.71
C SER A 439 12.48 24.19 -2.94
N LYS A 440 12.88 25.07 -3.86
CA LYS A 440 12.14 25.30 -5.11
C LYS A 440 11.97 24.00 -5.93
N ILE A 441 12.96 23.11 -5.88
CA ILE A 441 12.90 21.81 -6.57
C ILE A 441 11.79 20.93 -5.98
N ALA A 442 11.67 20.88 -4.65
CA ALA A 442 10.61 20.13 -3.98
C ALA A 442 9.21 20.67 -4.33
N LEU A 443 9.05 22.01 -4.29
CA LEU A 443 7.78 22.64 -4.65
C LEU A 443 7.42 22.43 -6.13
N LEU A 444 8.42 22.49 -7.03
CA LEU A 444 8.23 22.22 -8.46
C LEU A 444 7.85 20.75 -8.70
N ALA A 445 8.47 19.80 -7.98
CA ALA A 445 8.12 18.39 -8.07
C ALA A 445 6.67 18.09 -7.64
N MET A 446 6.10 18.90 -6.75
CA MET A 446 4.71 18.78 -6.29
C MET A 446 3.71 19.47 -7.25
N SER A 447 4.14 20.36 -8.13
CA SER A 447 3.25 21.17 -8.95
C SER A 447 2.39 20.35 -9.95
N PRO A 448 2.86 19.27 -10.60
CA PRO A 448 2.00 18.45 -11.45
C PRO A 448 0.85 17.79 -10.67
N LEU A 449 1.15 17.34 -9.43
CA LEU A 449 0.13 16.74 -8.56
C LEU A 449 -0.94 17.77 -8.15
N MET A 450 -0.52 19.01 -7.88
CA MET A 450 -1.43 20.11 -7.60
C MET A 450 -2.37 20.38 -8.79
N VAL A 451 -1.82 20.49 -9.98
CA VAL A 451 -2.61 20.73 -11.20
C VAL A 451 -3.62 19.61 -11.40
N LEU A 452 -3.18 18.35 -11.33
CA LEU A 452 -4.07 17.19 -11.50
C LEU A 452 -5.11 17.07 -10.37
N ALA A 453 -4.78 17.45 -9.13
CA ALA A 453 -5.75 17.50 -8.04
C ALA A 453 -6.88 18.52 -8.28
N ILE A 454 -6.65 19.52 -9.13
CA ILE A 454 -7.65 20.50 -9.52
C ILE A 454 -8.42 20.03 -10.76
N ILE A 455 -7.70 19.65 -11.84
CA ILE A 455 -8.32 19.50 -13.15
C ILE A 455 -8.75 18.08 -13.51
N ALA A 456 -8.20 17.02 -12.87
CA ALA A 456 -8.48 15.64 -13.28
C ALA A 456 -9.96 15.26 -13.22
N GLY A 457 -10.75 15.92 -12.36
CA GLY A 457 -12.18 15.71 -12.27
C GLY A 457 -12.96 16.11 -13.52
N PHE A 458 -12.51 17.13 -14.25
CA PHE A 458 -13.18 17.59 -15.46
C PHE A 458 -13.05 16.63 -16.65
N PHE A 459 -12.14 15.67 -16.56
CA PHE A 459 -11.97 14.62 -17.56
C PHE A 459 -12.84 13.38 -17.32
N GLU A 460 -13.81 13.46 -16.39
CA GLU A 460 -14.71 12.36 -16.05
C GLU A 460 -15.30 11.67 -17.28
N HIS A 461 -15.98 12.41 -18.15
CA HIS A 461 -16.63 11.85 -19.34
C HIS A 461 -15.63 11.16 -20.28
N SER A 462 -14.53 11.85 -20.62
CA SER A 462 -13.49 11.28 -21.50
C SER A 462 -12.81 10.05 -20.87
N PHE A 463 -12.70 10.01 -19.55
CA PHE A 463 -12.15 8.87 -18.84
C PHE A 463 -13.05 7.64 -18.92
N PHE A 464 -14.35 7.81 -18.77
CA PHE A 464 -15.28 6.69 -18.92
C PHE A 464 -15.43 6.24 -20.38
N GLU A 465 -15.39 7.15 -21.34
CA GLU A 465 -15.32 6.81 -22.76
C GLU A 465 -14.08 5.97 -23.06
N TYR A 466 -12.93 6.36 -22.51
CA TYR A 466 -11.67 5.63 -22.60
C TYR A 466 -11.77 4.19 -22.03
N LEU A 467 -12.44 4.01 -20.89
CA LEU A 467 -12.61 2.71 -20.24
C LEU A 467 -13.72 1.85 -20.85
N SER A 468 -14.58 2.40 -21.70
CA SER A 468 -15.79 1.73 -22.21
C SER A 468 -15.51 0.45 -22.99
N THR A 469 -14.28 0.26 -23.46
CA THR A 469 -13.82 -0.97 -24.13
C THR A 469 -13.67 -2.17 -23.20
N LYS A 470 -13.52 -1.95 -21.88
CA LYS A 470 -13.26 -3.00 -20.87
C LYS A 470 -14.24 -2.97 -19.71
N LEU A 471 -14.77 -1.82 -19.34
CA LEU A 471 -15.68 -1.66 -18.20
C LEU A 471 -16.97 -0.97 -18.64
N VAL A 472 -18.09 -1.43 -18.08
CA VAL A 472 -19.39 -0.82 -18.35
C VAL A 472 -19.45 0.53 -17.65
N PHE A 473 -19.82 1.58 -18.40
CA PHE A 473 -20.12 2.88 -17.85
C PHE A 473 -21.51 2.91 -17.23
N ILE A 474 -21.60 3.42 -16.02
CA ILE A 474 -22.85 3.61 -15.30
C ILE A 474 -22.94 5.11 -14.97
N ASP A 475 -23.94 5.77 -15.53
CA ASP A 475 -24.22 7.16 -15.15
C ASP A 475 -24.78 7.19 -13.73
N ALA A 476 -23.95 7.65 -12.80
CA ALA A 476 -24.27 7.73 -11.37
C ALA A 476 -24.57 9.17 -10.92
N GLN A 477 -24.63 10.13 -11.82
CA GLN A 477 -24.90 11.52 -11.49
C GLN A 477 -26.33 11.70 -10.97
N ASN A 478 -26.44 12.21 -9.75
CA ASN A 478 -27.72 12.53 -9.12
C ASN A 478 -27.65 13.88 -8.42
N GLN A 479 -28.44 14.85 -8.85
CA GLN A 479 -28.42 16.21 -8.33
C GLN A 479 -28.71 16.28 -6.82
N ILE A 480 -29.62 15.46 -6.30
CA ILE A 480 -29.95 15.44 -4.86
C ILE A 480 -28.74 14.94 -4.06
N VAL A 481 -28.11 13.89 -4.52
CA VAL A 481 -26.90 13.33 -3.88
C VAL A 481 -25.77 14.34 -3.90
N MET A 482 -25.52 14.98 -5.03
CA MET A 482 -24.50 16.01 -5.20
C MET A 482 -24.71 17.19 -4.22
N ILE A 483 -25.97 17.65 -4.05
CA ILE A 483 -26.31 18.70 -3.08
C ILE A 483 -26.06 18.22 -1.65
N CYS A 484 -26.53 17.01 -1.30
CA CYS A 484 -26.32 16.45 0.05
C CYS A 484 -24.84 16.29 0.38
N ALA A 485 -24.04 15.78 -0.54
CA ALA A 485 -22.60 15.60 -0.38
C ALA A 485 -21.87 16.94 -0.23
N SER A 486 -22.21 17.92 -1.08
CA SER A 486 -21.64 19.28 -1.00
C SER A 486 -21.99 19.96 0.33
N VAL A 487 -23.25 19.86 0.77
CA VAL A 487 -23.69 20.42 2.07
C VAL A 487 -22.95 19.74 3.22
N ALA A 488 -22.82 18.42 3.21
CA ALA A 488 -22.08 17.69 4.23
C ALA A 488 -20.59 18.10 4.29
N ALA A 489 -19.93 18.22 3.13
CA ALA A 489 -18.55 18.66 3.05
C ALA A 489 -18.37 20.11 3.55
N ILE A 490 -19.19 21.04 3.10
CA ILE A 490 -19.13 22.46 3.50
C ILE A 490 -19.40 22.61 5.00
N LEU A 491 -20.40 21.91 5.56
CA LEU A 491 -20.68 21.91 6.99
C LEU A 491 -19.48 21.37 7.80
N GLY A 492 -18.86 20.28 7.34
CA GLY A 492 -17.66 19.73 7.97
C GLY A 492 -16.52 20.76 8.02
N VAL A 493 -16.26 21.44 6.91
CA VAL A 493 -15.25 22.52 6.83
C VAL A 493 -15.56 23.67 7.77
N ILE A 494 -16.77 24.19 7.70
CA ILE A 494 -17.21 25.34 8.52
C ILE A 494 -17.08 24.99 10.01
N LEU A 495 -17.60 23.84 10.41
CA LEU A 495 -17.52 23.40 11.80
C LEU A 495 -16.07 23.22 12.28
N ALA A 496 -15.17 22.66 11.45
CA ALA A 496 -13.76 22.56 11.80
C ALA A 496 -13.11 23.93 11.99
N ILE A 497 -13.35 24.87 11.07
CA ILE A 497 -12.80 26.23 11.17
C ILE A 497 -13.29 26.91 12.45
N PHE A 498 -14.60 26.92 12.72
CA PHE A 498 -15.16 27.57 13.91
C PHE A 498 -14.71 26.91 15.21
N ALA A 499 -14.69 25.56 15.25
CA ALA A 499 -14.31 24.81 16.43
C ALA A 499 -12.85 25.09 16.86
N TYR A 500 -11.93 25.12 15.90
CA TYR A 500 -10.50 25.33 16.20
C TYR A 500 -10.10 26.79 16.29
N LYS A 501 -10.79 27.69 15.61
CA LYS A 501 -10.61 29.14 15.77
C LYS A 501 -11.06 29.62 17.16
N ASN A 502 -12.17 29.09 17.66
CA ASN A 502 -12.77 29.49 18.94
C ASN A 502 -12.37 28.55 20.10
N SER A 503 -11.44 27.61 19.88
CA SER A 503 -10.97 26.68 20.92
C SER A 503 -12.11 25.93 21.65
N TRP A 504 -13.12 25.45 20.91
CA TRP A 504 -14.27 24.74 21.49
C TRP A 504 -13.88 23.45 22.21
N PHE A 505 -12.82 22.79 21.74
CA PHE A 505 -12.34 21.54 22.32
C PHE A 505 -11.34 21.81 23.44
N LYS A 506 -11.78 21.69 24.68
CA LYS A 506 -10.94 21.76 25.88
C LYS A 506 -10.13 20.48 26.04
N GLU A 507 -9.02 20.54 26.76
CA GLU A 507 -8.17 19.37 27.06
C GLU A 507 -8.92 18.24 27.79
N SER A 508 -9.96 18.57 28.56
CA SER A 508 -10.82 17.60 29.23
C SER A 508 -11.53 16.60 28.28
N ILE A 509 -11.65 16.92 26.98
CA ILE A 509 -12.18 15.98 25.98
C ILE A 509 -11.30 14.74 25.86
N GLU A 510 -10.00 14.85 26.09
CA GLU A 510 -9.07 13.73 26.00
C GLU A 510 -9.29 12.67 27.09
N GLU A 511 -9.93 13.06 28.19
CA GLU A 511 -10.30 12.14 29.27
C GLU A 511 -11.57 11.34 28.96
N ASN A 512 -12.35 11.76 27.95
CA ASN A 512 -13.57 11.09 27.55
C ASN A 512 -13.27 9.66 27.05
N LYS A 513 -14.10 8.70 27.48
CA LYS A 513 -13.99 7.29 27.09
C LYS A 513 -14.02 7.08 25.57
N ILE A 514 -14.85 7.84 24.85
CA ILE A 514 -14.93 7.77 23.38
C ILE A 514 -13.62 8.26 22.76
N HIS A 515 -13.09 9.39 23.23
CA HIS A 515 -11.80 9.89 22.74
C HIS A 515 -10.67 8.88 23.00
N LYS A 516 -10.62 8.26 24.18
CA LYS A 516 -9.64 7.22 24.51
C LYS A 516 -9.80 5.95 23.65
N LEU A 517 -11.03 5.57 23.31
CA LEU A 517 -11.30 4.46 22.42
C LEU A 517 -10.75 4.72 21.02
N LEU A 518 -11.07 5.89 20.45
CA LEU A 518 -10.66 6.28 19.10
C LEU A 518 -9.15 6.54 18.99
N SER A 519 -8.55 7.19 20.00
CA SER A 519 -7.11 7.51 20.01
C SER A 519 -6.20 6.30 20.23
N ASN A 520 -6.74 5.19 20.70
CA ASN A 520 -6.06 3.91 20.80
C ASN A 520 -6.50 2.94 19.68
N ASP A 521 -6.99 3.44 18.55
CA ASP A 521 -7.37 2.66 17.38
C ASP A 521 -8.32 1.50 17.75
N TYR A 522 -9.34 1.81 18.57
CA TYR A 522 -10.31 0.86 19.14
C TYR A 522 -9.66 -0.27 19.96
N PHE A 523 -8.44 -0.07 20.44
CA PHE A 523 -7.61 -1.06 21.13
C PHE A 523 -7.27 -2.31 20.29
N ILE A 524 -7.48 -2.28 18.98
CA ILE A 524 -7.21 -3.42 18.09
C ILE A 524 -5.71 -3.76 18.03
N PRO A 525 -4.77 -2.78 17.91
CA PRO A 525 -3.33 -3.10 17.96
C PRO A 525 -2.93 -3.76 19.28
N ARG A 526 -3.50 -3.30 20.41
CA ARG A 526 -3.27 -3.91 21.73
C ARG A 526 -3.81 -5.33 21.79
N PHE A 527 -5.00 -5.57 21.23
CA PHE A 527 -5.59 -6.92 21.14
C PHE A 527 -4.66 -7.85 20.34
N TYR A 528 -4.18 -7.42 19.17
CA TYR A 528 -3.26 -8.23 18.35
C TYR A 528 -1.96 -8.52 19.08
N HIS A 529 -1.36 -7.51 19.70
CA HIS A 529 -0.14 -7.71 20.48
C HIS A 529 -0.35 -8.71 21.62
N GLN A 530 -1.43 -8.58 22.39
CA GLN A 530 -1.68 -9.39 23.58
C GLN A 530 -2.10 -10.82 23.25
N PHE A 531 -2.94 -11.02 22.22
CA PHE A 531 -3.54 -12.33 21.94
C PHE A 531 -2.86 -13.11 20.81
N ILE A 532 -2.15 -12.42 19.92
CA ILE A 532 -1.47 -13.05 18.78
C ILE A 532 0.04 -12.98 18.97
N VAL A 533 0.62 -11.76 18.99
CA VAL A 533 2.08 -11.58 18.99
C VAL A 533 2.73 -12.18 20.23
N SER A 534 2.23 -11.86 21.43
CA SER A 534 2.82 -12.39 22.69
C SER A 534 2.70 -13.91 22.81
N LYS A 535 1.66 -14.53 22.24
CA LYS A 535 1.52 -15.98 22.20
C LYS A 535 2.51 -16.62 21.24
N TYR A 536 2.68 -16.00 20.07
CA TYR A 536 3.70 -16.42 19.11
C TYR A 536 5.10 -16.31 19.69
N GLU A 537 5.45 -15.20 20.34
CA GLU A 537 6.74 -15.01 21.02
C GLU A 537 6.96 -16.06 22.12
N SER A 538 5.92 -16.38 22.88
CA SER A 538 5.98 -17.44 23.90
C SER A 538 6.24 -18.81 23.26
N LEU A 539 5.60 -19.12 22.13
CA LEU A 539 5.87 -20.33 21.36
C LEU A 539 7.31 -20.38 20.86
N CYS A 540 7.79 -19.27 20.29
CA CYS A 540 9.18 -19.13 19.82
C CYS A 540 10.19 -19.37 20.98
N ALA A 541 9.90 -18.84 22.17
CA ALA A 541 10.74 -19.07 23.34
C ALA A 541 10.76 -20.55 23.78
N ILE A 542 9.63 -21.23 23.72
CA ILE A 542 9.54 -22.69 24.01
C ILE A 542 10.34 -23.46 22.96
N LEU A 543 10.15 -23.19 21.67
CA LEU A 543 10.88 -23.87 20.59
C LEU A 543 12.39 -23.64 20.70
N LYS A 544 12.82 -22.40 20.97
CA LYS A 544 14.23 -22.08 21.23
C LYS A 544 14.79 -22.87 22.43
N HIS A 545 14.00 -23.00 23.50
CA HIS A 545 14.41 -23.79 24.67
C HIS A 545 14.54 -25.28 24.29
N CYS A 546 13.60 -25.84 23.53
CA CYS A 546 13.68 -27.20 23.06
C CYS A 546 14.91 -27.42 22.18
N ASP A 547 15.20 -26.51 21.26
CA ASP A 547 16.36 -26.59 20.37
C ASP A 547 17.65 -26.61 21.18
N LEU A 548 17.90 -25.59 22.00
CA LEU A 548 19.14 -25.45 22.77
C LEU A 548 19.32 -26.53 23.86
N TYR A 549 18.27 -26.94 24.55
CA TYR A 549 18.38 -27.81 25.76
C TYR A 549 18.02 -29.27 25.49
N ILE A 550 17.37 -29.58 24.37
CA ILE A 550 17.09 -30.98 24.01
C ILE A 550 17.97 -31.39 22.84
N PHE A 551 17.82 -30.74 21.68
CA PHE A 551 18.50 -31.19 20.45
C PHE A 551 20.01 -30.95 20.52
N ASP A 552 20.48 -29.76 20.82
CA ASP A 552 21.91 -29.46 20.92
C ASP A 552 22.60 -30.30 22.00
N ARG A 553 21.96 -30.46 23.16
CA ARG A 553 22.52 -31.31 24.23
C ARG A 553 22.56 -32.79 23.85
N ILE A 554 21.63 -33.29 23.06
CA ILE A 554 21.70 -34.68 22.57
C ILE A 554 22.91 -34.83 21.65
N VAL A 555 23.10 -33.89 20.71
CA VAL A 555 24.26 -33.89 19.80
C VAL A 555 25.57 -33.78 20.55
N GLU A 556 25.67 -32.86 21.50
CA GLU A 556 26.85 -32.69 22.36
C GLU A 556 27.17 -33.96 23.19
N LYS A 557 26.15 -34.61 23.77
CA LYS A 557 26.33 -35.86 24.49
C LYS A 557 26.78 -36.98 23.59
N ILE A 558 26.21 -37.10 22.39
CA ILE A 558 26.67 -38.11 21.41
C ILE A 558 28.13 -37.87 21.07
N ALA A 559 28.53 -36.62 20.78
CA ALA A 559 29.92 -36.27 20.51
C ALA A 559 30.85 -36.61 21.71
N LEU A 560 30.44 -36.24 22.93
CA LEU A 560 31.18 -36.55 24.15
C LEU A 560 31.32 -38.06 24.38
N TYR A 561 30.24 -38.83 24.27
CA TYR A 561 30.29 -40.29 24.40
C TYR A 561 31.16 -40.91 23.34
N SER A 562 31.09 -40.46 22.08
CA SER A 562 31.94 -40.89 21.00
C SER A 562 33.42 -40.63 21.31
N GLN A 563 33.74 -39.45 21.87
CA GLN A 563 35.11 -39.10 22.31
C GLN A 563 35.58 -39.98 23.45
N ILE A 564 34.74 -40.21 24.49
CA ILE A 564 35.06 -41.10 25.61
C ILE A 564 35.29 -42.53 25.14
N ILE A 565 34.46 -43.06 24.26
CA ILE A 565 34.61 -44.39 23.66
C ILE A 565 35.94 -44.47 22.89
N SER A 566 36.22 -43.48 22.04
CA SER A 566 37.47 -43.38 21.32
C SER A 566 38.71 -43.39 22.23
N GLN A 567 38.66 -42.58 23.30
CA GLN A 567 39.78 -42.56 24.28
C GLN A 567 39.95 -43.87 25.04
N LYS A 568 38.87 -44.58 25.39
CA LYS A 568 38.92 -45.92 26.01
C LYS A 568 39.37 -47.00 25.05
N MET A 569 39.21 -46.84 23.75
CA MET A 569 39.68 -47.76 22.70
C MET A 569 41.16 -47.57 22.35
N ILE A 570 41.85 -46.54 22.87
CA ILE A 570 43.29 -46.34 22.76
C ILE A 570 43.99 -47.29 23.74
N MET A 571 44.14 -48.56 23.41
CA MET A 571 44.99 -49.52 24.11
C MET A 571 46.33 -49.70 23.39
N PRO A 572 47.43 -49.94 24.14
CA PRO A 572 48.79 -49.84 23.60
C PRO A 572 49.33 -51.08 22.93
N ASN A 573 48.58 -51.95 22.25
CA ASN A 573 49.09 -53.14 21.60
C ASN A 573 48.47 -53.45 20.20
N SER A 574 49.27 -54.06 19.32
CA SER A 574 49.04 -54.30 17.90
C SER A 574 47.81 -55.15 17.54
N LEU A 575 47.19 -55.88 18.45
CA LEU A 575 45.92 -56.57 18.26
C LEU A 575 44.73 -55.58 18.05
N ASN A 576 44.91 -54.38 18.46
CA ASN A 576 43.86 -53.36 18.47
C ASN A 576 43.63 -52.67 17.14
N LEU A 577 44.60 -52.66 16.20
CA LEU A 577 44.41 -51.98 14.92
C LEU A 577 43.37 -52.74 14.07
N MET A 578 43.40 -54.05 14.09
CA MET A 578 42.46 -54.90 13.37
C MET A 578 41.04 -54.83 13.97
N LEU A 579 40.91 -54.76 15.30
CA LEU A 579 39.64 -54.57 15.99
C LEU A 579 39.05 -53.19 15.71
N ARG A 580 39.86 -52.15 15.59
CA ARG A 580 39.46 -50.79 15.23
C ARG A 580 38.94 -50.72 13.78
N PHE A 581 39.61 -51.39 12.86
CA PHE A 581 39.12 -51.49 11.48
C PHE A 581 37.80 -52.27 11.39
N LEU A 582 37.62 -53.33 12.17
CA LEU A 582 36.39 -54.12 12.23
C LEU A 582 35.22 -53.30 12.81
N VAL A 583 35.44 -52.52 13.87
CA VAL A 583 34.42 -51.65 14.49
C VAL A 583 34.06 -50.50 13.56
N ALA A 584 35.05 -49.88 12.91
CA ALA A 584 34.80 -48.81 11.94
C ALA A 584 34.03 -49.34 10.73
N ALA A 585 34.38 -50.51 10.19
CA ALA A 585 33.66 -51.14 9.10
C ALA A 585 32.21 -51.52 9.48
N PHE A 586 32.01 -52.01 10.74
CA PHE A 586 30.67 -52.33 11.24
C PHE A 586 29.79 -51.08 11.43
N VAL A 587 30.35 -49.99 11.93
CA VAL A 587 29.64 -48.69 12.06
C VAL A 587 29.28 -48.13 10.67
N ILE A 588 30.20 -48.20 9.70
CA ILE A 588 29.93 -47.78 8.32
C ILE A 588 28.84 -48.67 7.71
N LEU A 589 28.84 -49.94 7.96
CA LEU A 589 27.83 -50.86 7.47
C LEU A 589 26.45 -50.61 8.08
N LEU A 590 26.39 -50.28 9.37
CA LEU A 590 25.15 -49.90 10.05
C LEU A 590 24.59 -48.54 9.50
N ILE A 591 25.47 -47.59 9.21
CA ILE A 591 25.06 -46.34 8.59
C ILE A 591 24.54 -46.57 7.16
N LEU A 592 25.21 -47.40 6.39
CA LEU A 592 24.78 -47.77 5.04
C LEU A 592 23.44 -48.52 5.04
N VAL A 593 23.23 -49.45 5.98
CA VAL A 593 21.96 -50.18 6.14
C VAL A 593 20.83 -49.24 6.62
N TRP A 594 21.15 -48.19 7.34
CA TRP A 594 20.17 -47.19 7.79
C TRP A 594 19.82 -46.14 6.69
N MET A 595 20.71 -45.98 5.70
CA MET A 595 20.49 -45.08 4.54
C MET A 595 19.80 -45.76 3.34
N VAL A 596 19.61 -47.10 3.35
CA VAL A 596 18.82 -47.88 2.40
C VAL A 596 17.47 -48.24 3.00
#